data_c87c1dd95e4db8dcd31e328a47c23e13
#
_entry.id   c87c1dd95e4db8dcd31e328a47c23e13
#
_cell.length_a   1.000
_cell.length_b   1.000
_cell.length_c   1.000
_cell.angle_alpha   90.00
_cell.angle_beta   90.00
_cell.angle_gamma   90.00
#
_symmetry.space_group_name_H-M   'P 1'
#
loop_
_entity.id
_entity.type
_entity.pdbx_description
1 polymer ?
#
loop_
_entity_poly.entity_id
_entity_poly.type
_entity_poly.pdbx_seq_one_letter_code
_entity_poly.pdbx_strand_id
1 'polypeptide(L)'
;MAFVLCLGGLSACGSDDDPEEGGGGSGSDVVNTDAARYEITDPNADISFIELTEGGQYFVGGDESDYGAKPMMARRADQLAAESSDDGLHYGDYTKGANGEYVLNGYGTLTVTKNGEVYEVKIVPEGSTTTKSYSARKVTSTEPISTTAKNLCRTWKFQSVAYSFKMGSYTVFDLKANSMREITIQMKAKMKELASKNGEEWTQEDEDEWNEQIEYAYEGQPERLTFTGSGYMYIRFGDNDVEPYMWRMSGNKLQRWNWDEEAWSNDFFLSIDDTALEEGSSETVSEVKGNTLTITQTLRGSEGGVIKYSMTFSK
;
A
#
# COMPACT_ATOMS: atom_id res chain seq x y z
N MET A 1 -26.42 14.40 16.26
CA MET A 1 -24.95 14.31 16.23
C MET A 1 -24.63 13.30 15.13
N ALA A 2 -24.45 13.80 13.92
CA ALA A 2 -24.18 12.94 12.76
C ALA A 2 -22.74 12.42 12.87
N PHE A 3 -22.58 11.13 13.07
CA PHE A 3 -21.29 10.47 12.96
C PHE A 3 -21.02 10.18 11.48
N VAL A 4 -20.46 11.13 10.77
CA VAL A 4 -19.89 10.85 9.45
C VAL A 4 -18.53 10.20 9.70
N LEU A 5 -18.49 8.87 9.65
CA LEU A 5 -17.25 8.14 9.49
C LEU A 5 -16.99 8.09 7.97
N CYS A 6 -16.37 9.13 7.44
CA CYS A 6 -15.73 9.02 6.15
C CYS A 6 -14.58 8.03 6.32
N LEU A 7 -14.81 6.77 5.92
CA LEU A 7 -13.71 5.93 5.50
C LEU A 7 -13.18 6.64 4.25
N GLY A 8 -12.09 7.40 4.43
CA GLY A 8 -11.50 8.23 3.38
C GLY A 8 -11.40 7.41 2.11
N GLY A 9 -12.30 7.71 1.18
CA GLY A 9 -12.33 7.07 -0.11
C GLY A 9 -11.07 7.45 -0.86
N LEU A 10 -10.19 6.52 -1.04
CA LEU A 10 -9.23 6.56 -2.12
C LEU A 10 -10.09 6.40 -3.39
N SER A 11 -10.39 7.53 -4.04
CA SER A 11 -11.21 7.54 -5.26
C SER A 11 -10.42 6.93 -6.39
N ALA A 12 -10.62 5.65 -6.65
CA ALA A 12 -10.26 5.02 -7.91
C ALA A 12 -11.52 4.95 -8.78
N CYS A 13 -11.52 5.59 -9.95
CA CYS A 13 -12.55 5.41 -10.96
C CYS A 13 -12.33 4.06 -11.64
N GLY A 14 -13.20 3.11 -11.37
CA GLY A 14 -13.18 1.79 -11.98
C GLY A 14 -13.87 1.73 -13.34
N SER A 15 -13.44 0.83 -14.18
CA SER A 15 -14.21 0.27 -15.28
C SER A 15 -14.19 -1.26 -15.17
N ASP A 16 -15.37 -1.86 -15.26
CA ASP A 16 -15.60 -3.31 -15.23
C ASP A 16 -14.80 -4.04 -16.30
N ASP A 17 -14.04 -5.06 -15.89
CA ASP A 17 -13.89 -6.33 -16.61
C ASP A 17 -13.17 -7.35 -15.73
N ASP A 18 -13.85 -8.47 -15.50
CA ASP A 18 -13.42 -9.61 -14.69
C ASP A 18 -12.36 -10.43 -15.47
N PRO A 19 -11.20 -10.76 -14.92
CA PRO A 19 -10.44 -11.92 -15.36
C PRO A 19 -10.16 -12.93 -14.28
N GLU A 20 -10.30 -14.18 -14.67
CA GLU A 20 -10.17 -15.44 -13.93
C GLU A 20 -8.85 -15.60 -13.16
N GLU A 21 -8.95 -16.33 -12.06
CA GLU A 21 -7.87 -16.76 -11.18
C GLU A 21 -6.69 -17.43 -11.92
N GLY A 22 -5.52 -16.88 -11.77
CA GLY A 22 -4.23 -17.42 -12.22
C GLY A 22 -3.23 -17.63 -11.10
N GLY A 23 -3.10 -18.88 -10.64
CA GLY A 23 -1.87 -19.51 -10.20
C GLY A 23 -1.08 -18.94 -9.02
N GLY A 24 -1.38 -19.42 -7.80
CA GLY A 24 -0.55 -19.25 -6.62
C GLY A 24 0.86 -19.83 -6.77
N GLY A 25 1.87 -18.99 -6.83
CA GLY A 25 3.27 -19.35 -6.65
C GLY A 25 3.61 -19.45 -5.16
N SER A 26 4.05 -20.63 -4.72
CA SER A 26 4.61 -20.88 -3.39
C SER A 26 5.89 -20.05 -3.22
N GLY A 27 5.81 -18.92 -2.53
CA GLY A 27 6.97 -18.07 -2.24
C GLY A 27 7.96 -18.78 -1.32
N SER A 28 9.13 -19.10 -1.83
CA SER A 28 10.27 -19.56 -1.04
C SER A 28 10.83 -18.42 -0.18
N ASP A 29 11.34 -18.75 1.02
CA ASP A 29 11.95 -17.83 1.99
C ASP A 29 13.30 -17.21 1.55
N VAL A 30 13.55 -17.06 0.28
CA VAL A 30 14.80 -16.50 -0.24
C VAL A 30 14.76 -15.00 -0.11
N VAL A 31 15.44 -14.46 0.92
CA VAL A 31 15.76 -13.04 0.99
C VAL A 31 16.71 -12.73 -0.17
N ASN A 32 16.23 -11.97 -1.15
CA ASN A 32 17.05 -11.60 -2.29
C ASN A 32 18.03 -10.49 -1.89
N THR A 33 19.31 -10.82 -1.86
CA THR A 33 20.38 -9.86 -1.53
C THR A 33 20.59 -8.79 -2.61
N ASP A 34 19.97 -8.98 -3.79
CA ASP A 34 20.08 -8.06 -4.92
C ASP A 34 18.92 -7.02 -4.94
N ALA A 35 18.03 -7.09 -3.94
CA ALA A 35 16.94 -6.11 -3.79
C ALA A 35 17.48 -4.69 -3.78
N ALA A 36 16.93 -3.85 -4.64
CA ALA A 36 17.34 -2.45 -4.78
C ALA A 36 16.37 -1.66 -5.64
N ARG A 37 16.28 -0.36 -5.38
CA ARG A 37 15.63 0.61 -6.24
C ARG A 37 16.68 1.37 -7.05
N TYR A 38 16.42 1.51 -8.34
CA TYR A 38 17.20 2.25 -9.31
C TYR A 38 16.35 3.37 -9.87
N GLU A 39 16.68 4.62 -9.54
CA GLU A 39 16.05 5.80 -10.12
C GLU A 39 16.73 6.12 -11.44
N ILE A 40 15.95 6.26 -12.49
CA ILE A 40 16.42 6.59 -13.81
C ILE A 40 16.79 8.08 -13.85
N THR A 41 17.97 8.39 -14.38
CA THR A 41 18.49 9.75 -14.45
C THR A 41 18.47 10.33 -15.86
N ASP A 42 18.02 9.55 -16.84
CA ASP A 42 17.87 10.00 -18.21
C ASP A 42 16.57 10.82 -18.33
N PRO A 43 16.63 12.10 -18.71
CA PRO A 43 15.46 12.96 -18.78
C PRO A 43 14.49 12.62 -19.92
N ASN A 44 14.88 11.73 -20.84
CA ASN A 44 14.03 11.28 -21.94
C ASN A 44 13.59 9.81 -21.77
N ALA A 45 13.77 9.25 -20.60
CA ALA A 45 13.33 7.90 -20.33
C ALA A 45 11.81 7.81 -20.26
N ASP A 46 11.26 6.70 -20.70
CA ASP A 46 9.83 6.36 -20.57
C ASP A 46 9.50 5.66 -19.25
N ILE A 47 10.50 5.51 -18.37
CA ILE A 47 10.38 5.00 -17.02
C ILE A 47 11.16 5.87 -16.05
N SER A 48 10.68 5.99 -14.83
CA SER A 48 11.29 6.82 -13.78
C SER A 48 12.10 5.99 -12.79
N PHE A 49 11.69 4.75 -12.52
CA PHE A 49 12.42 3.86 -11.63
C PHE A 49 12.19 2.38 -11.92
N ILE A 50 13.08 1.55 -11.39
CA ILE A 50 12.90 0.11 -11.27
C ILE A 50 13.25 -0.29 -9.86
N GLU A 51 12.41 -1.09 -9.24
CA GLU A 51 12.67 -1.65 -7.92
C GLU A 51 12.54 -3.18 -7.94
N LEU A 52 13.56 -3.85 -7.43
CA LEU A 52 13.58 -5.27 -7.15
C LEU A 52 13.47 -5.45 -5.64
N THR A 53 12.44 -6.15 -5.16
CA THR A 53 12.18 -6.32 -3.74
C THR A 53 12.85 -7.55 -3.16
N GLU A 54 12.99 -7.57 -1.85
CA GLU A 54 13.49 -8.73 -1.09
C GLU A 54 12.57 -9.96 -1.24
N GLY A 55 11.30 -9.72 -1.50
CA GLY A 55 10.27 -10.75 -1.71
C GLY A 55 10.21 -11.34 -3.11
N GLY A 56 11.09 -10.91 -4.04
CA GLY A 56 11.10 -11.40 -5.40
C GLY A 56 10.07 -10.73 -6.32
N GLN A 57 9.53 -9.59 -5.93
CA GLN A 57 8.67 -8.77 -6.77
C GLN A 57 9.43 -7.62 -7.39
N TYR A 58 8.98 -7.16 -8.54
CA TYR A 58 9.48 -5.94 -9.18
C TYR A 58 8.37 -4.90 -9.30
N PHE A 59 8.80 -3.63 -9.34
CA PHE A 59 7.98 -2.47 -9.66
C PHE A 59 8.74 -1.61 -10.66
N VAL A 60 8.04 -1.15 -11.71
CA VAL A 60 8.59 -0.25 -12.72
C VAL A 60 7.60 0.90 -12.90
N GLY A 61 8.00 2.10 -12.55
CA GLY A 61 7.20 3.30 -12.71
C GLY A 61 7.45 3.98 -14.05
N GLY A 62 6.41 4.57 -14.62
CA GLY A 62 6.46 5.39 -15.83
C GLY A 62 7.17 6.73 -15.63
N ASP A 63 7.12 7.58 -16.65
CA ASP A 63 7.76 8.92 -16.64
C ASP A 63 7.09 9.85 -15.61
N GLU A 64 7.92 10.48 -14.77
CA GLU A 64 7.49 11.47 -13.76
C GLU A 64 7.14 12.84 -14.35
N SER A 65 7.30 13.06 -15.66
CA SER A 65 7.15 14.40 -16.26
C SER A 65 5.75 15.01 -16.10
N ASP A 66 4.75 14.21 -15.73
CA ASP A 66 3.38 14.65 -15.42
C ASP A 66 3.12 14.86 -13.91
N TYR A 67 4.14 14.61 -13.06
CA TYR A 67 4.02 14.69 -11.61
C TYR A 67 4.70 15.92 -11.06
N GLY A 68 4.23 17.08 -11.32
CA GLY A 68 4.78 18.26 -10.67
C GLY A 68 5.10 17.98 -9.20
N ALA A 69 6.38 17.95 -8.83
CA ALA A 69 6.97 17.85 -7.48
C ALA A 69 6.38 16.81 -6.50
N LYS A 70 5.36 16.05 -6.89
CA LYS A 70 4.81 14.92 -6.15
C LYS A 70 5.45 13.66 -6.73
N PRO A 71 6.42 13.03 -6.06
CA PRO A 71 6.85 11.72 -6.51
C PRO A 71 5.67 10.77 -6.36
N MET A 72 5.26 10.23 -7.49
CA MET A 72 4.51 9.03 -7.64
C MET A 72 2.99 9.08 -7.55
N MET A 73 2.38 9.48 -8.65
CA MET A 73 1.21 8.81 -9.19
C MET A 73 1.44 8.65 -10.69
N ALA A 74 1.59 7.42 -11.18
CA ALA A 74 1.95 7.12 -12.55
C ALA A 74 0.80 7.38 -13.52
N ARG A 75 1.06 7.97 -14.68
CA ARG A 75 0.12 8.02 -15.81
C ARG A 75 0.44 6.94 -16.83
N ARG A 76 -0.65 6.47 -17.46
CA ARG A 76 -0.74 5.43 -18.48
C ARG A 76 0.45 5.34 -19.42
N ALA A 77 1.08 4.18 -19.47
CA ALA A 77 1.75 3.66 -20.64
C ALA A 77 0.88 2.53 -21.21
N ASP A 78 0.15 2.80 -22.28
CA ASP A 78 -0.52 1.77 -23.05
C ASP A 78 0.48 0.75 -23.56
N GLN A 79 0.16 -0.54 -23.38
CA GLN A 79 0.72 -1.72 -24.05
C GLN A 79 1.94 -2.41 -23.41
N LEU A 80 1.80 -2.96 -22.22
CA LEU A 80 2.63 -4.11 -21.84
C LEU A 80 1.76 -5.11 -21.05
N ALA A 81 1.94 -6.40 -21.33
CA ALA A 81 1.16 -7.49 -20.74
C ALA A 81 1.52 -7.79 -19.26
N ALA A 82 2.17 -6.86 -18.56
CA ALA A 82 2.35 -6.91 -17.13
C ALA A 82 1.06 -6.43 -16.45
N GLU A 83 0.76 -6.93 -15.26
CA GLU A 83 -0.23 -6.28 -14.44
C GLU A 83 0.21 -4.80 -14.29
N SER A 84 -0.62 -3.88 -14.70
CA SER A 84 -0.38 -2.45 -14.54
C SER A 84 -1.51 -1.87 -13.72
N SER A 85 -1.17 -1.04 -12.73
CA SER A 85 -2.16 -0.15 -12.15
C SER A 85 -2.60 0.88 -13.18
N ASP A 86 -3.77 1.46 -13.02
CA ASP A 86 -4.27 2.54 -13.87
C ASP A 86 -3.30 3.73 -13.94
N ASP A 87 -2.39 3.82 -12.98
CA ASP A 87 -1.37 4.85 -12.85
C ASP A 87 -0.04 4.56 -13.56
N GLY A 88 0.03 3.54 -14.42
CA GLY A 88 1.24 3.23 -15.21
C GLY A 88 2.38 2.60 -14.40
N LEU A 89 2.10 2.08 -13.22
CA LEU A 89 3.03 1.27 -12.45
C LEU A 89 2.92 -0.19 -12.89
N HIS A 90 3.99 -0.74 -13.48
CA HIS A 90 4.09 -2.15 -13.83
C HIS A 90 4.69 -2.93 -12.67
N TYR A 91 4.11 -4.07 -12.33
CA TYR A 91 4.57 -4.90 -11.24
C TYR A 91 4.37 -6.39 -11.53
N GLY A 92 5.09 -7.22 -10.81
CA GLY A 92 5.01 -8.67 -10.93
C GLY A 92 6.12 -9.35 -10.14
N ASP A 93 6.23 -10.65 -10.35
CA ASP A 93 7.32 -11.44 -9.77
C ASP A 93 8.54 -11.44 -10.72
N TYR A 94 9.74 -11.52 -10.16
CA TYR A 94 10.95 -11.68 -10.94
C TYR A 94 11.75 -12.91 -10.50
N THR A 95 12.57 -13.42 -11.41
CA THR A 95 13.54 -14.47 -11.15
C THR A 95 14.91 -14.05 -11.65
N LYS A 96 15.96 -14.47 -10.95
CA LYS A 96 17.34 -14.24 -11.39
C LYS A 96 17.78 -15.36 -12.33
N GLY A 97 18.20 -14.98 -13.53
CA GLY A 97 18.74 -15.90 -14.52
C GLY A 97 20.19 -16.29 -14.24
N ALA A 98 20.70 -17.26 -15.01
CA ALA A 98 22.01 -17.85 -14.80
C ALA A 98 23.18 -16.89 -15.06
N ASN A 99 22.97 -15.88 -15.93
CA ASN A 99 24.01 -14.89 -16.30
C ASN A 99 23.91 -13.60 -15.48
N GLY A 100 23.06 -13.57 -14.45
CA GLY A 100 22.87 -12.41 -13.58
C GLY A 100 21.82 -11.41 -14.06
N GLU A 101 21.12 -11.72 -15.17
CA GLU A 101 19.92 -11.00 -15.58
C GLU A 101 18.74 -11.33 -14.68
N TYR A 102 17.74 -10.44 -14.67
CA TYR A 102 16.47 -10.64 -13.99
C TYR A 102 15.35 -10.77 -15.01
N VAL A 103 14.60 -11.86 -14.95
CA VAL A 103 13.38 -12.03 -15.75
C VAL A 103 12.23 -11.44 -14.96
N LEU A 104 11.68 -10.34 -15.45
CA LEU A 104 10.51 -9.64 -14.92
C LEU A 104 9.29 -10.22 -15.65
N ASN A 105 8.52 -11.05 -14.94
CA ASN A 105 7.41 -11.78 -15.56
C ASN A 105 6.36 -10.80 -16.12
N GLY A 106 6.01 -10.95 -17.40
CA GLY A 106 5.09 -10.08 -18.10
C GLY A 106 5.68 -8.74 -18.58
N TYR A 107 6.89 -8.37 -18.16
CA TYR A 107 7.52 -7.10 -18.54
C TYR A 107 8.74 -7.26 -19.45
N GLY A 108 9.64 -8.20 -19.14
CA GLY A 108 10.82 -8.41 -19.96
C GLY A 108 12.04 -8.88 -19.16
N THR A 109 13.22 -8.67 -19.74
CA THR A 109 14.50 -9.02 -19.10
C THR A 109 15.27 -7.76 -18.73
N LEU A 110 15.70 -7.69 -17.48
CA LEU A 110 16.44 -6.59 -16.89
C LEU A 110 17.91 -7.01 -16.66
N THR A 111 18.84 -6.17 -17.05
CA THR A 111 20.26 -6.30 -16.68
C THR A 111 20.71 -4.99 -16.02
N VAL A 112 21.36 -5.09 -14.88
CA VAL A 112 21.91 -3.93 -14.17
C VAL A 112 23.43 -4.06 -14.08
N THR A 113 24.15 -3.08 -14.59
CA THR A 113 25.62 -3.05 -14.57
C THR A 113 26.11 -1.79 -13.86
N LYS A 114 27.01 -1.96 -12.90
CA LYS A 114 27.61 -0.83 -12.18
C LYS A 114 28.81 -0.31 -12.95
N ASN A 115 28.78 0.98 -13.31
CA ASN A 115 29.85 1.71 -13.99
C ASN A 115 30.31 2.89 -13.11
N GLY A 116 31.29 2.67 -12.24
CA GLY A 116 31.72 3.69 -11.28
C GLY A 116 30.64 3.94 -10.21
N GLU A 117 30.13 5.18 -10.15
CA GLU A 117 29.05 5.58 -9.24
C GLU A 117 27.66 5.49 -9.88
N VAL A 118 27.58 5.30 -11.18
CA VAL A 118 26.35 5.23 -11.97
C VAL A 118 26.04 3.77 -12.31
N TYR A 119 24.78 3.46 -12.46
CA TYR A 119 24.30 2.17 -12.93
C TYR A 119 23.79 2.30 -14.36
N GLU A 120 24.11 1.34 -15.20
CA GLU A 120 23.48 1.14 -16.50
C GLU A 120 22.40 0.09 -16.33
N VAL A 121 21.18 0.45 -16.67
CA VAL A 121 19.99 -0.42 -16.64
C VAL A 121 19.58 -0.71 -18.06
N LYS A 122 19.53 -2.00 -18.42
CA LYS A 122 19.10 -2.45 -19.74
C LYS A 122 17.85 -3.30 -19.62
N ILE A 123 16.84 -2.98 -20.42
CA ILE A 123 15.59 -3.72 -20.50
C ILE A 123 15.39 -4.20 -21.91
N VAL A 124 15.11 -5.48 -22.05
CA VAL A 124 14.56 -6.08 -23.28
C VAL A 124 13.10 -6.40 -22.99
N PRO A 125 12.13 -5.60 -23.48
CA PRO A 125 10.72 -5.87 -23.24
C PRO A 125 10.31 -7.25 -23.72
N GLU A 126 9.32 -7.86 -23.08
CA GLU A 126 8.83 -9.18 -23.48
C GLU A 126 8.33 -9.15 -24.94
N GLY A 127 8.69 -10.17 -25.69
CA GLY A 127 8.37 -10.24 -27.13
C GLY A 127 9.14 -9.28 -28.04
N SER A 128 10.08 -8.48 -27.50
CA SER A 128 10.93 -7.56 -28.25
C SER A 128 12.35 -8.09 -28.40
N THR A 129 13.03 -7.67 -29.48
CA THR A 129 14.48 -7.84 -29.65
C THR A 129 15.25 -6.54 -29.41
N THR A 130 14.53 -5.44 -29.15
CA THR A 130 15.14 -4.12 -28.95
C THR A 130 15.49 -3.94 -27.47
N THR A 131 16.74 -3.58 -27.21
CA THR A 131 17.21 -3.23 -25.86
C THR A 131 17.04 -1.74 -25.63
N LYS A 132 16.37 -1.38 -24.56
CA LYS A 132 16.36 -0.01 -24.01
C LYS A 132 17.46 0.08 -22.95
N SER A 133 18.23 1.17 -22.96
CA SER A 133 19.33 1.38 -22.02
C SER A 133 19.16 2.73 -21.34
N TYR A 134 19.26 2.74 -20.01
CA TYR A 134 19.08 3.92 -19.18
C TYR A 134 20.26 4.08 -18.21
N SER A 135 20.59 5.32 -17.91
CA SER A 135 21.44 5.66 -16.77
C SER A 135 20.58 5.71 -15.50
N ALA A 136 21.10 5.16 -14.42
CA ALA A 136 20.35 5.11 -13.16
C ALA A 136 21.24 5.36 -11.94
N ARG A 137 20.61 5.82 -10.87
CA ARG A 137 21.20 5.92 -9.54
C ARG A 137 20.55 4.87 -8.63
N LYS A 138 21.37 4.07 -7.96
CA LYS A 138 20.85 3.17 -6.92
C LYS A 138 20.44 3.97 -5.70
N VAL A 139 19.21 3.82 -5.26
CA VAL A 139 18.73 4.41 -4.00
C VAL A 139 19.32 3.62 -2.85
N THR A 140 20.05 4.29 -2.01
CA THR A 140 20.49 3.75 -0.71
C THR A 140 19.65 4.46 0.35
N SER A 141 19.02 3.70 1.23
CA SER A 141 18.35 4.29 2.40
C SER A 141 19.34 5.21 3.12
N THR A 142 18.92 6.45 3.36
CA THR A 142 19.75 7.46 4.04
C THR A 142 19.95 7.12 5.52
N GLU A 143 19.14 6.23 6.06
CA GLU A 143 19.22 5.76 7.45
C GLU A 143 19.48 4.25 7.48
N PRO A 144 20.31 3.76 8.42
CA PRO A 144 20.49 2.32 8.60
C PRO A 144 19.17 1.70 9.02
N ILE A 145 18.63 0.83 8.15
CA ILE A 145 17.39 0.12 8.43
C ILE A 145 17.56 -0.72 9.70
N SER A 146 16.77 -0.43 10.72
CA SER A 146 16.78 -1.18 11.98
C SER A 146 16.42 -2.66 11.75
N THR A 147 16.77 -3.54 12.68
CA THR A 147 16.38 -4.96 12.60
C THR A 147 14.86 -5.11 12.50
N THR A 148 14.10 -4.28 13.20
CA THR A 148 12.64 -4.28 13.12
C THR A 148 12.16 -3.92 11.72
N ALA A 149 12.73 -2.88 11.12
CA ALA A 149 12.40 -2.47 9.75
C ALA A 149 12.75 -3.57 8.72
N LYS A 150 13.92 -4.23 8.87
CA LYS A 150 14.29 -5.36 8.00
C LYS A 150 13.28 -6.52 8.05
N ASN A 151 12.68 -6.77 9.20
CA ASN A 151 11.66 -7.81 9.34
C ASN A 151 10.36 -7.47 8.60
N LEU A 152 10.12 -6.18 8.32
CA LEU A 152 8.99 -5.74 7.50
C LEU A 152 9.25 -5.91 6.01
N CYS A 153 10.52 -5.80 5.54
CA CYS A 153 10.88 -5.80 4.12
C CYS A 153 10.57 -7.13 3.44
N ARG A 154 9.32 -7.28 3.03
CA ARG A 154 8.76 -8.40 2.26
C ARG A 154 7.33 -8.10 1.89
N THR A 155 6.71 -9.00 1.15
CA THR A 155 5.28 -8.96 0.82
C THR A 155 4.45 -9.66 1.89
N TRP A 156 3.38 -9.01 2.29
CA TRP A 156 2.41 -9.43 3.28
C TRP A 156 1.02 -9.49 2.64
N LYS A 157 0.29 -10.60 2.83
CA LYS A 157 -1.09 -10.77 2.35
C LYS A 157 -2.07 -10.44 3.45
N PHE A 158 -3.08 -9.64 3.14
CA PHE A 158 -4.16 -9.30 4.06
C PHE A 158 -4.87 -10.56 4.60
N GLN A 159 -5.23 -10.53 5.88
CA GLN A 159 -5.92 -11.62 6.56
C GLN A 159 -7.17 -11.16 7.31
N SER A 160 -7.09 -10.06 8.01
CA SER A 160 -8.20 -9.57 8.81
C SER A 160 -8.02 -8.11 9.21
N VAL A 161 -9.12 -7.49 9.54
CA VAL A 161 -9.21 -6.13 10.09
C VAL A 161 -9.95 -6.17 11.42
N ALA A 162 -9.56 -5.30 12.34
CA ALA A 162 -10.26 -5.06 13.59
C ALA A 162 -10.40 -3.56 13.80
N TYR A 163 -11.58 -3.16 14.28
CA TYR A 163 -11.90 -1.77 14.57
C TYR A 163 -12.57 -1.68 15.94
N SER A 164 -12.00 -0.90 16.84
CA SER A 164 -12.62 -0.66 18.15
C SER A 164 -12.70 0.83 18.44
N PHE A 165 -13.81 1.24 19.05
CA PHE A 165 -14.02 2.60 19.53
C PHE A 165 -14.40 2.59 20.99
N LYS A 166 -13.74 3.45 21.77
CA LYS A 166 -13.98 3.63 23.21
C LYS A 166 -14.16 5.12 23.54
N MET A 167 -15.06 5.40 24.47
CA MET A 167 -15.22 6.70 25.10
C MET A 167 -14.94 6.54 26.61
N GLY A 168 -13.80 7.03 27.06
CA GLY A 168 -13.31 6.78 28.42
C GLY A 168 -13.19 5.26 28.71
N SER A 169 -13.92 4.78 29.71
CA SER A 169 -13.97 3.37 30.06
C SER A 169 -15.02 2.56 29.29
N TYR A 170 -15.90 3.23 28.53
CA TYR A 170 -16.99 2.58 27.81
C TYR A 170 -16.54 2.15 26.41
N THR A 171 -16.76 0.87 26.08
CA THR A 171 -16.53 0.35 24.72
C THR A 171 -17.81 0.54 23.92
N VAL A 172 -17.76 1.42 22.92
CA VAL A 172 -18.88 1.68 22.00
C VAL A 172 -19.05 0.50 21.08
N PHE A 173 -17.94 0.05 20.46
CA PHE A 173 -17.88 -1.20 19.70
C PHE A 173 -16.46 -1.77 19.65
N ASP A 174 -16.41 -3.07 19.37
CA ASP A 174 -15.18 -3.84 19.18
C ASP A 174 -15.50 -4.91 18.13
N LEU A 175 -15.03 -4.69 16.91
CA LEU A 175 -15.38 -5.43 15.71
C LEU A 175 -14.17 -6.12 15.11
N LYS A 176 -14.36 -7.27 14.51
CA LYS A 176 -13.34 -7.99 13.76
C LYS A 176 -13.96 -8.71 12.57
N ALA A 177 -13.27 -8.66 11.42
CA ALA A 177 -13.72 -9.26 10.18
C ALA A 177 -12.53 -9.76 9.33
N ASN A 178 -12.81 -10.61 8.35
CA ASN A 178 -11.82 -11.12 7.41
C ASN A 178 -11.76 -10.29 6.11
N SER A 179 -12.59 -9.26 5.99
CA SER A 179 -12.58 -8.32 4.86
C SER A 179 -13.04 -6.93 5.29
N MET A 180 -12.67 -5.93 4.49
CA MET A 180 -13.15 -4.55 4.67
C MET A 180 -14.67 -4.48 4.51
N ARG A 181 -15.22 -5.19 3.53
CA ARG A 181 -16.67 -5.25 3.32
C ARG A 181 -17.41 -5.81 4.54
N GLU A 182 -16.92 -6.88 5.15
CA GLU A 182 -17.55 -7.50 6.33
C GLU A 182 -17.51 -6.55 7.54
N ILE A 183 -16.39 -5.87 7.79
CA ILE A 183 -16.30 -4.94 8.93
C ILE A 183 -17.20 -3.73 8.72
N THR A 184 -17.33 -3.21 7.49
CA THR A 184 -18.24 -2.11 7.15
C THR A 184 -19.72 -2.52 7.40
N ILE A 185 -20.11 -3.75 7.04
CA ILE A 185 -21.44 -4.29 7.36
C ILE A 185 -21.67 -4.33 8.87
N GLN A 186 -20.69 -4.80 9.64
CA GLN A 186 -20.78 -4.86 11.11
C GLN A 186 -20.88 -3.44 11.71
N MET A 187 -20.11 -2.47 11.18
CA MET A 187 -20.17 -1.07 11.60
C MET A 187 -21.54 -0.48 11.33
N LYS A 188 -22.10 -0.63 10.12
CA LYS A 188 -23.46 -0.19 9.79
C LYS A 188 -24.49 -0.72 10.80
N ALA A 189 -24.45 -2.02 11.10
CA ALA A 189 -25.36 -2.63 12.07
C ALA A 189 -25.24 -2.02 13.47
N LYS A 190 -24.01 -1.71 13.90
CA LYS A 190 -23.74 -1.07 15.19
C LYS A 190 -24.19 0.38 15.22
N MET A 191 -23.98 1.13 14.17
CA MET A 191 -24.44 2.53 14.09
C MET A 191 -25.96 2.60 14.12
N LYS A 192 -26.65 1.72 13.40
CA LYS A 192 -28.11 1.62 13.43
C LYS A 192 -28.65 1.24 14.83
N GLU A 193 -27.97 0.33 15.55
CA GLU A 193 -28.27 0.00 16.94
C GLU A 193 -28.11 1.22 17.87
N LEU A 194 -27.02 1.99 17.71
CA LEU A 194 -26.74 3.19 18.51
C LEU A 194 -27.77 4.29 18.25
N ALA A 195 -28.10 4.59 16.99
CA ALA A 195 -29.14 5.54 16.63
C ALA A 195 -30.47 5.20 17.31
N SER A 196 -30.89 3.92 17.22
CA SER A 196 -32.12 3.46 17.89
C SER A 196 -32.08 3.63 19.42
N LYS A 197 -30.93 3.34 20.07
CA LYS A 197 -30.78 3.52 21.53
C LYS A 197 -30.82 4.98 21.97
N ASN A 198 -30.33 5.87 21.12
CA ASN A 198 -30.34 7.30 21.36
C ASN A 198 -31.67 7.96 21.01
N GLY A 199 -32.62 7.23 20.43
CA GLY A 199 -33.87 7.77 19.93
C GLY A 199 -33.72 8.58 18.63
N GLU A 200 -32.64 8.38 17.90
CA GLU A 200 -32.38 8.98 16.61
C GLU A 200 -33.04 8.14 15.50
N GLU A 201 -33.60 8.79 14.50
CA GLU A 201 -34.18 8.12 13.34
C GLU A 201 -33.07 7.69 12.38
N TRP A 202 -33.07 6.42 11.98
CA TRP A 202 -32.24 5.93 10.88
C TRP A 202 -32.96 6.17 9.56
N THR A 203 -32.45 7.11 8.78
CA THR A 203 -33.10 7.57 7.55
C THR A 203 -32.78 6.66 6.35
N GLN A 204 -33.46 6.90 5.21
CA GLN A 204 -33.11 6.24 3.96
C GLN A 204 -31.77 6.75 3.43
N GLU A 205 -31.43 8.00 3.68
CA GLU A 205 -30.13 8.59 3.32
C GLU A 205 -28.98 7.88 4.06
N ASP A 206 -29.12 7.64 5.38
CA ASP A 206 -28.14 6.86 6.14
C ASP A 206 -27.99 5.44 5.57
N GLU A 207 -29.11 4.81 5.18
CA GLU A 207 -29.12 3.45 4.61
C GLU A 207 -28.37 3.41 3.26
N ASP A 208 -28.60 4.40 2.41
CA ASP A 208 -27.98 4.48 1.07
C ASP A 208 -26.49 4.81 1.17
N GLU A 209 -26.08 5.75 2.03
CA GLU A 209 -24.69 6.10 2.29
C GLU A 209 -23.89 4.86 2.76
N TRP A 210 -24.41 4.12 3.74
CA TRP A 210 -23.74 2.91 4.20
C TRP A 210 -23.70 1.79 3.16
N ASN A 211 -24.72 1.67 2.30
CA ASN A 211 -24.72 0.69 1.22
C ASN A 211 -23.63 1.03 0.20
N GLU A 212 -23.45 2.29 -0.15
CA GLU A 212 -22.37 2.77 -1.01
C GLU A 212 -21.00 2.44 -0.40
N GLN A 213 -20.79 2.75 0.89
CA GLN A 213 -19.54 2.39 1.58
C GLN A 213 -19.26 0.87 1.60
N ILE A 214 -20.30 0.03 1.70
CA ILE A 214 -20.16 -1.42 1.67
C ILE A 214 -19.79 -1.90 0.25
N GLU A 215 -20.34 -1.27 -0.79
CA GLU A 215 -20.04 -1.58 -2.18
C GLU A 215 -18.57 -1.30 -2.50
N TYR A 216 -18.08 -0.13 -2.14
CA TYR A 216 -16.70 0.28 -2.39
C TYR A 216 -15.67 -0.27 -1.38
N ALA A 217 -16.11 -0.93 -0.30
CA ALA A 217 -15.19 -1.45 0.72
C ALA A 217 -14.23 -2.54 0.19
N TYR A 218 -14.53 -3.18 -0.95
CA TYR A 218 -13.63 -4.13 -1.59
C TYR A 218 -12.48 -3.42 -2.30
N GLU A 219 -12.75 -2.33 -3.02
CA GLU A 219 -11.75 -1.54 -3.74
C GLU A 219 -10.70 -0.98 -2.77
N GLY A 220 -11.13 -0.45 -1.63
CA GLY A 220 -10.26 0.04 -0.56
C GLY A 220 -9.61 -1.06 0.31
N GLN A 221 -9.78 -2.35 -0.02
CA GLN A 221 -9.16 -3.43 0.74
C GLN A 221 -7.70 -3.62 0.34
N PRO A 222 -6.72 -3.45 1.25
CA PRO A 222 -5.33 -3.76 0.93
C PRO A 222 -5.14 -5.28 0.86
N GLU A 223 -5.04 -5.83 -0.33
CA GLU A 223 -4.79 -7.26 -0.53
C GLU A 223 -3.34 -7.64 -0.21
N ARG A 224 -2.40 -6.80 -0.62
CA ARG A 224 -0.97 -7.01 -0.38
C ARG A 224 -0.30 -5.72 0.05
N LEU A 225 0.68 -5.86 0.91
CA LEU A 225 1.52 -4.79 1.42
C LEU A 225 2.97 -5.22 1.28
N THR A 226 3.72 -4.54 0.42
CA THR A 226 5.13 -4.85 0.16
C THR A 226 6.01 -3.72 0.69
N PHE A 227 6.76 -3.99 1.76
CA PHE A 227 7.78 -3.08 2.26
C PHE A 227 9.13 -3.41 1.62
N THR A 228 9.89 -2.39 1.27
CA THR A 228 11.20 -2.52 0.65
C THR A 228 12.30 -1.87 1.50
N GLY A 229 13.51 -2.35 1.37
CA GLY A 229 14.69 -1.78 2.05
C GLY A 229 15.12 -0.43 1.50
N SER A 230 14.59 0.01 0.37
CA SER A 230 14.82 1.35 -0.19
C SER A 230 14.02 2.45 0.53
N GLY A 231 13.07 2.08 1.41
CA GLY A 231 12.19 3.01 2.10
C GLY A 231 10.87 3.26 1.38
N TYR A 232 10.54 2.43 0.38
CA TYR A 232 9.25 2.45 -0.30
C TYR A 232 8.37 1.30 0.16
N MET A 233 7.08 1.52 0.08
CA MET A 233 6.04 0.55 0.38
C MET A 233 5.00 0.61 -0.73
N TYR A 234 4.54 -0.56 -1.17
CA TYR A 234 3.51 -0.68 -2.18
C TYR A 234 2.30 -1.35 -1.57
N ILE A 235 1.14 -0.74 -1.71
CA ILE A 235 -0.14 -1.30 -1.30
C ILE A 235 -0.89 -1.70 -2.57
N ARG A 236 -1.19 -2.99 -2.72
CA ARG A 236 -2.09 -3.47 -3.75
C ARG A 236 -3.48 -3.59 -3.15
N PHE A 237 -4.46 -2.98 -3.80
CA PHE A 237 -5.86 -2.98 -3.42
C PHE A 237 -6.67 -4.05 -4.17
N GLY A 238 -7.95 -4.21 -3.81
CA GLY A 238 -8.82 -5.24 -4.31
C GLY A 238 -9.19 -5.13 -5.80
N ASP A 239 -9.08 -3.94 -6.36
CA ASP A 239 -9.23 -3.60 -7.79
C ASP A 239 -7.95 -3.78 -8.61
N ASN A 240 -6.91 -4.38 -8.01
CA ASN A 240 -5.55 -4.48 -8.55
C ASN A 240 -4.80 -3.15 -8.68
N ASP A 241 -5.32 -2.08 -8.14
CA ASP A 241 -4.55 -0.85 -8.05
C ASP A 241 -3.38 -0.99 -7.08
N VAL A 242 -2.25 -0.37 -7.42
CA VAL A 242 -1.03 -0.41 -6.60
C VAL A 242 -0.54 0.99 -6.32
N GLU A 243 -0.65 1.39 -5.09
CA GLU A 243 -0.19 2.69 -4.64
C GLU A 243 1.17 2.59 -3.94
N PRO A 244 2.15 3.36 -4.38
CA PRO A 244 3.43 3.47 -3.72
C PRO A 244 3.44 4.56 -2.65
N TYR A 245 4.10 4.28 -1.54
CA TYR A 245 4.30 5.21 -0.45
C TYR A 245 5.74 5.18 0.02
N MET A 246 6.25 6.28 0.57
CA MET A 246 7.47 6.23 1.38
C MET A 246 7.12 5.85 2.81
N TRP A 247 7.97 5.03 3.43
CA TRP A 247 7.81 4.61 4.81
C TRP A 247 9.11 4.65 5.59
N ARG A 248 9.00 4.74 6.90
CA ARG A 248 10.13 4.59 7.82
C ARG A 248 9.68 4.07 9.18
N MET A 249 10.65 3.61 9.96
CA MET A 249 10.48 3.39 11.40
C MET A 249 11.10 4.54 12.18
N SER A 250 10.32 5.16 13.06
CA SER A 250 10.80 6.14 14.04
C SER A 250 10.68 5.52 15.44
N GLY A 251 11.77 4.93 15.93
CA GLY A 251 11.72 4.04 17.09
C GLY A 251 10.90 2.77 16.78
N ASN A 252 9.80 2.59 17.50
CA ASN A 252 8.83 1.50 17.26
C ASN A 252 7.60 1.92 16.45
N LYS A 253 7.55 3.19 16.01
CA LYS A 253 6.42 3.72 15.24
C LYS A 253 6.67 3.55 13.76
N LEU A 254 5.66 3.06 13.06
CA LEU A 254 5.62 3.03 11.61
C LEU A 254 5.05 4.36 11.12
N GLN A 255 5.75 5.01 10.19
CA GLN A 255 5.34 6.28 9.61
C GLN A 255 5.27 6.17 8.09
N ARG A 256 4.33 6.91 7.52
CA ARG A 256 4.15 7.13 6.09
C ARG A 256 4.44 8.58 5.77
N TRP A 257 5.04 8.86 4.61
CA TRP A 257 5.18 10.22 4.12
C TRP A 257 3.82 10.74 3.67
N ASN A 258 3.43 11.89 4.19
CA ASN A 258 2.26 12.64 3.73
C ASN A 258 2.75 13.72 2.73
N TRP A 259 2.31 13.61 1.49
CA TRP A 259 2.72 14.51 0.42
C TRP A 259 2.11 15.90 0.52
N ASP A 260 0.88 15.99 1.05
CA ASP A 260 0.17 17.27 1.18
C ASP A 260 0.78 18.14 2.28
N GLU A 261 1.27 17.50 3.33
CA GLU A 261 1.93 18.17 4.46
C GLU A 261 3.45 18.24 4.32
N GLU A 262 4.01 17.55 3.31
CA GLU A 262 5.47 17.37 3.13
C GLU A 262 6.15 16.89 4.42
N ALA A 263 5.52 15.97 5.14
CA ALA A 263 5.94 15.50 6.46
C ALA A 263 5.72 14.01 6.68
N TRP A 264 6.44 13.45 7.65
CA TRP A 264 6.21 12.08 8.11
C TRP A 264 4.99 12.05 9.05
N SER A 265 3.96 11.32 8.64
CA SER A 265 2.73 11.15 9.40
C SER A 265 2.70 9.81 10.14
N ASN A 266 2.05 9.81 11.29
CA ASN A 266 1.65 8.61 12.02
C ASN A 266 0.29 8.08 11.54
N ASP A 267 -0.40 8.82 10.66
CA ASP A 267 -1.66 8.42 10.04
C ASP A 267 -1.36 7.45 8.89
N PHE A 268 -1.47 6.18 9.19
CA PHE A 268 -1.09 5.12 8.26
C PHE A 268 -2.28 4.64 7.42
N PHE A 269 -3.42 4.38 8.06
CA PHE A 269 -4.65 3.94 7.40
C PHE A 269 -5.76 4.98 7.48
N LEU A 270 -5.88 5.67 8.62
CA LEU A 270 -6.95 6.62 8.89
C LEU A 270 -6.34 7.97 9.24
N SER A 271 -6.90 9.06 8.72
CA SER A 271 -6.65 10.39 9.27
C SER A 271 -7.55 10.64 10.49
N ILE A 272 -7.07 11.42 11.45
CA ILE A 272 -7.91 11.83 12.58
C ILE A 272 -9.08 12.69 12.12
N ASP A 273 -8.86 13.49 11.06
CA ASP A 273 -9.86 14.37 10.48
C ASP A 273 -11.00 13.59 9.80
N ASP A 274 -10.76 12.32 9.42
CA ASP A 274 -11.75 11.40 8.86
C ASP A 274 -12.53 10.65 9.95
N THR A 275 -12.34 11.02 11.23
CA THR A 275 -12.98 10.33 12.36
C THR A 275 -13.84 11.29 13.17
N ALA A 276 -14.68 10.70 14.03
CA ALA A 276 -15.48 11.47 15.00
C ALA A 276 -14.66 12.05 16.18
N LEU A 277 -13.33 11.98 16.11
CA LEU A 277 -12.46 12.52 17.14
C LEU A 277 -12.09 13.97 16.80
N GLU A 278 -12.55 14.90 17.60
CA GLU A 278 -12.12 16.30 17.51
C GLU A 278 -10.72 16.41 18.09
N GLU A 279 -9.80 17.01 17.36
CA GLU A 279 -8.40 17.22 17.71
C GLU A 279 -7.74 16.04 18.44
N GLY A 280 -6.53 15.70 18.14
CA GLY A 280 -5.96 14.55 18.82
C GLY A 280 -4.58 14.15 18.35
N SER A 281 -4.26 12.88 18.61
CA SER A 281 -2.99 12.30 18.21
C SER A 281 -3.16 10.92 17.56
N SER A 282 -2.32 10.64 16.60
CA SER A 282 -2.21 9.35 15.94
C SER A 282 -0.88 8.67 16.29
N GLU A 283 -0.93 7.36 16.41
CA GLU A 283 0.24 6.51 16.56
C GLU A 283 0.03 5.19 15.82
N THR A 284 0.96 4.84 14.96
CA THR A 284 0.94 3.56 14.26
C THR A 284 2.14 2.71 14.67
N VAL A 285 1.88 1.48 15.08
CA VAL A 285 2.88 0.49 15.44
C VAL A 285 2.74 -0.77 14.60
N SER A 286 3.87 -1.40 14.30
CA SER A 286 3.90 -2.68 13.60
C SER A 286 4.53 -3.75 14.47
N GLU A 287 3.96 -4.95 14.43
CA GLU A 287 4.47 -6.12 15.15
C GLU A 287 4.57 -7.32 14.20
N VAL A 288 5.75 -7.91 14.12
CA VAL A 288 5.97 -9.15 13.35
C VAL A 288 6.15 -10.30 14.32
N LYS A 289 5.27 -11.31 14.23
CA LYS A 289 5.34 -12.57 15.01
C LYS A 289 5.32 -13.77 14.06
N GLY A 290 6.48 -14.38 13.84
CA GLY A 290 6.60 -15.48 12.88
C GLY A 290 6.23 -15.02 11.47
N ASN A 291 5.18 -15.60 10.90
CA ASN A 291 4.68 -15.29 9.57
C ASN A 291 3.51 -14.28 9.57
N THR A 292 3.30 -13.60 10.68
CA THR A 292 2.19 -12.65 10.82
C THR A 292 2.74 -11.26 11.08
N LEU A 293 2.24 -10.28 10.34
CA LEU A 293 2.39 -8.85 10.57
C LEU A 293 1.06 -8.29 11.07
N THR A 294 1.09 -7.55 12.17
CA THR A 294 -0.04 -6.74 12.62
C THR A 294 0.39 -5.28 12.63
N ILE A 295 -0.36 -4.44 11.93
CA ILE A 295 -0.21 -2.98 11.97
C ILE A 295 -1.41 -2.44 12.72
N THR A 296 -1.16 -1.69 13.78
CA THR A 296 -2.19 -1.09 14.62
C THR A 296 -2.00 0.42 14.67
N GLN A 297 -3.01 1.14 14.22
CA GLN A 297 -3.13 2.58 14.39
C GLN A 297 -4.04 2.87 15.57
N THR A 298 -3.62 3.79 16.43
CA THR A 298 -4.40 4.27 17.57
C THR A 298 -4.58 5.78 17.43
N LEU A 299 -5.83 6.20 17.30
CA LEU A 299 -6.23 7.60 17.31
C LEU A 299 -6.79 7.93 18.71
N ARG A 300 -6.39 9.07 19.26
CA ARG A 300 -6.83 9.54 20.58
C ARG A 300 -7.34 10.96 20.46
N GLY A 301 -8.63 11.16 20.69
CA GLY A 301 -9.24 12.48 20.72
C GLY A 301 -9.04 13.18 22.05
N SER A 302 -9.14 14.51 22.03
CA SER A 302 -9.02 15.40 23.20
C SER A 302 -10.06 15.09 24.28
N GLU A 303 -11.24 14.60 23.93
CA GLU A 303 -12.35 14.26 24.84
C GLU A 303 -12.30 12.82 25.40
N GLY A 304 -11.17 12.12 25.24
CA GLY A 304 -10.97 10.76 25.76
C GLY A 304 -11.54 9.66 24.86
N GLY A 305 -11.93 10.00 23.64
CA GLY A 305 -12.23 9.03 22.59
C GLY A 305 -10.96 8.30 22.15
N VAL A 306 -11.03 6.99 21.95
CA VAL A 306 -9.92 6.17 21.45
C VAL A 306 -10.44 5.25 20.36
N ILE A 307 -9.91 5.41 19.15
CA ILE A 307 -10.11 4.48 18.04
C ILE A 307 -8.84 3.63 17.91
N LYS A 308 -9.03 2.31 17.78
CA LYS A 308 -7.96 1.41 17.34
C LYS A 308 -8.39 0.72 16.07
N TYR A 309 -7.56 0.87 15.06
CA TYR A 309 -7.71 0.21 13.78
C TYR A 309 -6.51 -0.70 13.55
N SER A 310 -6.76 -1.98 13.34
CA SER A 310 -5.69 -2.96 13.19
C SER A 310 -5.92 -3.81 11.95
N MET A 311 -4.89 -3.95 11.15
CA MET A 311 -4.87 -4.91 10.05
C MET A 311 -3.85 -6.00 10.34
N THR A 312 -4.23 -7.24 10.05
CA THR A 312 -3.36 -8.41 10.18
C THR A 312 -3.09 -8.99 8.80
N PHE A 313 -1.83 -9.30 8.56
CA PHE A 313 -1.34 -9.85 7.31
C PHE A 313 -0.56 -11.13 7.58
N SER A 314 -0.48 -12.01 6.60
CA SER A 314 0.41 -13.18 6.62
C SER A 314 1.46 -13.08 5.53
N LYS A 315 2.53 -13.82 5.72
CA LYS A 315 3.58 -14.03 4.72
C LYS A 315 3.10 -14.95 3.59
#